data_d530b4b9662d466aa14f29c599c81d13
#
_entry.id   d530b4b9662d466aa14f29c599c81d13
#
_cell.length_a   1.000
_cell.length_b   1.000
_cell.length_c   1.000
_cell.angle_alpha   90.00
_cell.angle_beta   90.00
_cell.angle_gamma   90.00
#
_symmetry.space_group_name_H-M   'P 1'
#
loop_
_entity.id
_entity.type
_entity.pdbx_description
1 polymer ?
#
loop_
_entity_poly.entity_id
_entity_poly.type
_entity_poly.pdbx_seq_one_letter_code
_entity_poly.pdbx_strand_id
1 'polypeptide(L)'
;DCHIQPEIGNKILSVAREVCLDNLDLKPYDPRTNIGFLRHLMLRFGVNTDQLMVNIVTAYDDINKLSPLIDRLLDEIPEITSMVNNVNTRKADVAYGEFENLIFGNPFIEETIGNLKFEISANSFFQTNTYQGKALYDEVVNAASLEGHEVVYDLYCGTGSIALFLAKKAKVVYGFEVIRSSLENAERNAIINNIDNVHFLKANLDTFFKTGQ
;
A
#
# COMPACT_ATOMS: atom_id res chain seq x y z
N ASP A 1 -9.43 0.78 -21.15
CA ASP A 1 -9.64 1.81 -20.11
C ASP A 1 -10.38 1.19 -18.92
N CYS A 2 -10.01 1.62 -17.72
CA CYS A 2 -10.68 1.23 -16.48
C CYS A 2 -11.62 2.38 -16.05
N HIS A 3 -12.93 2.09 -15.91
CA HIS A 3 -13.93 3.09 -15.57
C HIS A 3 -14.13 3.29 -14.07
N ILE A 4 -13.48 2.49 -13.23
CA ILE A 4 -13.56 2.59 -11.77
C ILE A 4 -12.35 3.24 -11.12
N GLN A 5 -11.30 3.57 -11.90
CA GLN A 5 -10.14 4.33 -11.44
C GLN A 5 -10.22 5.79 -11.94
N PRO A 6 -9.52 6.75 -11.30
CA PRO A 6 -9.39 8.10 -11.83
C PRO A 6 -8.81 8.11 -13.25
N GLU A 7 -9.22 9.07 -14.09
CA GLU A 7 -8.79 9.17 -15.49
C GLU A 7 -7.27 9.27 -15.64
N ILE A 8 -6.60 9.92 -14.70
CA ILE A 8 -5.14 9.98 -14.63
C ILE A 8 -4.49 8.60 -14.63
N GLY A 9 -5.14 7.59 -14.04
CA GLY A 9 -4.66 6.21 -14.07
C GLY A 9 -4.66 5.63 -15.48
N ASN A 10 -5.65 5.94 -16.30
CA ASN A 10 -5.70 5.51 -17.70
C ASN A 10 -4.60 6.22 -18.53
N LYS A 11 -4.31 7.51 -18.24
CA LYS A 11 -3.21 8.25 -18.86
C LYS A 11 -1.86 7.60 -18.53
N ILE A 12 -1.60 7.27 -17.26
CA ILE A 12 -0.38 6.57 -16.82
C ILE A 12 -0.21 5.23 -17.57
N LEU A 13 -1.29 4.44 -17.66
CA LEU A 13 -1.26 3.17 -18.38
C LEU A 13 -0.98 3.34 -19.88
N SER A 14 -1.51 4.40 -20.50
CA SER A 14 -1.25 4.70 -21.91
C SER A 14 0.22 5.04 -22.14
N VAL A 15 0.76 5.97 -21.36
CA VAL A 15 2.18 6.37 -21.43
C VAL A 15 3.10 5.16 -21.19
N ALA A 16 2.83 4.37 -20.16
CA ALA A 16 3.64 3.19 -19.85
C ALA A 16 3.58 2.17 -21.01
N ARG A 17 2.42 1.96 -21.62
CA ARG A 17 2.27 1.05 -22.77
C ARG A 17 3.05 1.52 -23.98
N GLU A 18 2.99 2.79 -24.32
CA GLU A 18 3.76 3.39 -25.43
C GLU A 18 5.26 3.17 -25.24
N VAL A 19 5.79 3.53 -24.07
CA VAL A 19 7.22 3.34 -23.76
C VAL A 19 7.63 1.87 -23.83
N CYS A 20 6.79 0.96 -23.32
CA CYS A 20 7.10 -0.48 -23.35
C CYS A 20 7.05 -1.08 -24.77
N LEU A 21 6.21 -0.57 -25.65
CA LEU A 21 6.15 -1.02 -27.05
C LEU A 21 7.38 -0.58 -27.85
N ASP A 22 7.89 0.62 -27.55
CA ASP A 22 9.04 1.21 -28.24
C ASP A 22 10.39 0.74 -27.67
N ASN A 23 10.39 0.09 -26.49
CA ASN A 23 11.62 -0.30 -25.79
C ASN A 23 11.67 -1.81 -25.49
N LEU A 24 12.52 -2.53 -26.24
CA LEU A 24 12.67 -3.98 -26.12
C LEU A 24 13.27 -4.43 -24.77
N ASP A 25 13.93 -3.55 -24.02
CA ASP A 25 14.46 -3.85 -22.70
C ASP A 25 13.37 -3.89 -21.61
N LEU A 26 12.23 -3.23 -21.86
CA LEU A 26 11.07 -3.18 -20.96
C LEU A 26 10.05 -4.30 -21.25
N LYS A 27 10.50 -5.48 -21.63
CA LYS A 27 9.60 -6.61 -21.91
C LYS A 27 8.77 -7.00 -20.69
N PRO A 28 7.46 -7.20 -20.85
CA PRO A 28 6.63 -7.80 -19.82
C PRO A 28 7.16 -9.17 -19.39
N TYR A 29 7.11 -9.44 -18.10
CA TYR A 29 7.48 -10.73 -17.52
C TYR A 29 6.42 -11.77 -17.85
N ASP A 30 6.84 -12.90 -18.41
CA ASP A 30 5.99 -14.06 -18.63
C ASP A 30 6.21 -15.08 -17.49
N PRO A 31 5.21 -15.32 -16.63
CA PRO A 31 5.32 -16.26 -15.51
C PRO A 31 5.48 -17.72 -15.95
N ARG A 32 5.17 -18.06 -17.21
CA ARG A 32 5.34 -19.43 -17.74
C ARG A 32 6.79 -19.73 -18.10
N THR A 33 7.45 -18.76 -18.70
CA THR A 33 8.85 -18.88 -19.13
C THR A 33 9.83 -18.32 -18.12
N ASN A 34 9.38 -17.50 -17.16
CA ASN A 34 10.17 -16.70 -16.25
C ASN A 34 11.12 -15.72 -16.98
N ILE A 35 10.70 -15.22 -18.14
CA ILE A 35 11.46 -14.28 -18.95
C ILE A 35 10.71 -12.95 -19.02
N GLY A 36 11.46 -11.85 -18.96
CA GLY A 36 10.95 -10.48 -19.01
C GLY A 36 11.37 -9.69 -17.79
N PHE A 37 11.02 -8.40 -17.78
CA PHE A 37 11.47 -7.46 -16.77
C PHE A 37 10.30 -6.84 -15.98
N LEU A 38 9.32 -6.26 -16.67
CA LEU A 38 8.18 -5.60 -16.04
C LEU A 38 7.12 -6.62 -15.61
N ARG A 39 6.75 -6.60 -14.33
CA ARG A 39 5.75 -7.52 -13.78
C ARG A 39 4.40 -6.84 -13.58
N HIS A 40 4.38 -5.75 -12.81
CA HIS A 40 3.16 -5.01 -12.51
C HIS A 40 3.43 -3.52 -12.53
N LEU A 41 2.39 -2.76 -12.87
CA LEU A 41 2.30 -1.33 -12.67
C LEU A 41 1.11 -1.09 -11.74
N MET A 42 1.39 -0.65 -10.52
CA MET A 42 0.38 -0.42 -9.50
C MET A 42 0.26 1.08 -9.23
N LEU A 43 -0.96 1.56 -9.13
CA LEU A 43 -1.26 2.95 -8.81
C LEU A 43 -1.96 3.04 -7.47
N ARG A 44 -1.57 4.02 -6.66
CA ARG A 44 -2.24 4.34 -5.40
C ARG A 44 -2.62 5.80 -5.41
N PHE A 45 -3.84 6.07 -5.02
CA PHE A 45 -4.40 7.42 -4.97
C PHE A 45 -4.73 7.77 -3.53
N GLY A 46 -4.20 8.88 -3.05
CA GLY A 46 -4.64 9.56 -1.84
C GLY A 46 -5.78 10.50 -2.22
N VAL A 47 -7.02 10.00 -2.12
CA VAL A 47 -8.23 10.65 -2.65
C VAL A 47 -8.50 12.00 -1.99
N ASN A 48 -8.22 12.12 -0.68
CA ASN A 48 -8.42 13.35 0.09
C ASN A 48 -7.13 14.20 0.21
N THR A 49 -6.03 13.78 -0.43
CA THR A 49 -4.73 14.45 -0.33
C THR A 49 -4.12 14.79 -1.68
N ASP A 50 -4.81 14.40 -2.77
CA ASP A 50 -4.35 14.56 -4.15
C ASP A 50 -2.95 13.96 -4.41
N GLN A 51 -2.58 12.94 -3.62
CA GLN A 51 -1.31 12.26 -3.80
C GLN A 51 -1.47 11.04 -4.71
N LEU A 52 -0.44 10.82 -5.53
CA LEU A 52 -0.40 9.74 -6.50
C LEU A 52 0.93 9.01 -6.44
N MET A 53 0.89 7.72 -6.11
CA MET A 53 2.05 6.84 -6.17
C MET A 53 1.99 5.93 -7.38
N VAL A 54 3.10 5.86 -8.10
CA VAL A 54 3.37 4.86 -9.14
C VAL A 54 4.35 3.83 -8.58
N ASN A 55 3.91 2.58 -8.49
CA ASN A 55 4.75 1.47 -8.07
C ASN A 55 5.01 0.54 -9.27
N ILE A 56 6.26 0.48 -9.72
CA ILE A 56 6.71 -0.35 -10.85
C ILE A 56 7.33 -1.62 -10.28
N VAL A 57 6.72 -2.77 -10.52
CA VAL A 57 7.24 -4.06 -10.05
C VAL A 57 8.07 -4.72 -11.16
N THR A 58 9.32 -5.06 -10.85
CA THR A 58 10.27 -5.66 -11.80
C THR A 58 10.71 -7.06 -11.33
N ALA A 59 11.15 -7.90 -12.28
CA ALA A 59 11.59 -9.27 -12.00
C ALA A 59 13.00 -9.34 -11.40
N TYR A 60 13.80 -8.30 -11.57
CA TYR A 60 15.15 -8.15 -11.05
C TYR A 60 15.50 -6.68 -10.92
N ASP A 61 16.55 -6.38 -10.16
CA ASP A 61 17.00 -5.02 -9.88
C ASP A 61 17.85 -4.49 -11.04
N ASP A 62 17.31 -3.59 -11.82
CA ASP A 62 18.00 -2.82 -12.86
C ASP A 62 17.26 -1.50 -13.10
N ILE A 63 17.46 -0.56 -12.21
CA ILE A 63 16.78 0.74 -12.24
C ILE A 63 17.12 1.53 -13.51
N ASN A 64 18.29 1.32 -14.11
CA ASN A 64 18.71 2.02 -15.33
C ASN A 64 17.83 1.67 -16.51
N LYS A 65 17.31 0.44 -16.56
CA LYS A 65 16.35 0.05 -17.60
C LYS A 65 15.02 0.79 -17.49
N LEU A 66 14.65 1.24 -16.29
CA LEU A 66 13.43 1.97 -16.06
C LEU A 66 13.52 3.45 -16.49
N SER A 67 14.72 4.00 -16.71
CA SER A 67 14.90 5.43 -17.01
C SER A 67 13.96 5.95 -18.09
N PRO A 68 13.79 5.31 -19.27
CA PRO A 68 12.88 5.82 -20.30
C PRO A 68 11.42 5.89 -19.83
N LEU A 69 10.99 4.95 -18.96
CA LEU A 69 9.64 4.94 -18.41
C LEU A 69 9.48 5.98 -17.30
N ILE A 70 10.47 6.09 -16.44
CA ILE A 70 10.50 7.07 -15.33
C ILE A 70 10.44 8.49 -15.89
N ASP A 71 11.37 8.82 -16.81
CA ASP A 71 11.48 10.16 -17.38
C ASP A 71 10.19 10.57 -18.08
N ARG A 72 9.61 9.67 -18.88
CA ARG A 72 8.39 9.90 -19.61
C ARG A 72 7.18 10.10 -18.68
N LEU A 73 7.07 9.27 -17.62
CA LEU A 73 5.98 9.39 -16.65
C LEU A 73 6.08 10.70 -15.85
N LEU A 74 7.27 11.10 -15.40
CA LEU A 74 7.46 12.33 -14.63
C LEU A 74 7.27 13.59 -15.50
N ASP A 75 7.61 13.54 -16.78
CA ASP A 75 7.43 14.65 -17.72
C ASP A 75 5.95 14.87 -18.08
N GLU A 76 5.23 13.80 -18.38
CA GLU A 76 3.84 13.89 -18.84
C GLU A 76 2.79 13.92 -17.74
N ILE A 77 3.14 13.51 -16.52
CA ILE A 77 2.22 13.35 -15.39
C ILE A 77 2.80 14.02 -14.15
N PRO A 78 2.78 15.36 -14.09
CA PRO A 78 3.31 16.13 -12.96
C PRO A 78 2.55 15.88 -11.64
N GLU A 79 1.38 15.25 -11.69
CA GLU A 79 0.60 14.85 -10.51
C GLU A 79 1.22 13.68 -9.73
N ILE A 80 2.22 12.98 -10.27
CA ILE A 80 2.93 11.93 -9.55
C ILE A 80 3.68 12.55 -8.37
N THR A 81 3.33 12.16 -7.16
CA THR A 81 3.97 12.62 -5.91
C THR A 81 4.95 11.61 -5.33
N SER A 82 4.84 10.36 -5.75
CA SER A 82 5.72 9.26 -5.32
C SER A 82 5.91 8.26 -6.45
N MET A 83 7.13 7.79 -6.63
CA MET A 83 7.42 6.68 -7.54
C MET A 83 8.43 5.74 -6.89
N VAL A 84 8.08 4.45 -6.89
CA VAL A 84 8.91 3.39 -6.32
C VAL A 84 9.07 2.24 -7.31
N ASN A 85 10.20 1.55 -7.23
CA ASN A 85 10.39 0.28 -7.90
C ASN A 85 10.45 -0.84 -6.86
N ASN A 86 9.53 -1.79 -6.97
CA ASN A 86 9.57 -3.03 -6.21
C ASN A 86 10.21 -4.12 -7.03
N VAL A 87 11.24 -4.76 -6.49
CA VAL A 87 11.93 -5.89 -7.12
C VAL A 87 11.35 -7.18 -6.56
N ASN A 88 10.70 -7.97 -7.41
CA ASN A 88 10.14 -9.27 -7.07
C ASN A 88 10.83 -10.37 -7.88
N THR A 89 11.81 -11.04 -7.26
CA THR A 89 12.58 -12.13 -7.89
C THR A 89 11.88 -13.48 -7.82
N ARG A 90 10.78 -13.57 -7.08
CA ARG A 90 10.04 -14.82 -6.89
C ARG A 90 9.29 -15.23 -8.15
N LYS A 91 9.11 -16.53 -8.32
CA LYS A 91 8.30 -17.07 -9.42
C LYS A 91 6.78 -16.83 -9.19
N ALA A 92 6.37 -16.60 -7.94
CA ALA A 92 4.99 -16.31 -7.62
C ALA A 92 4.51 -15.00 -8.25
N ASP A 93 3.32 -15.02 -8.81
CA ASP A 93 2.69 -13.84 -9.41
C ASP A 93 2.04 -12.98 -8.31
N VAL A 94 2.89 -12.29 -7.56
CA VAL A 94 2.48 -11.35 -6.51
C VAL A 94 3.00 -9.96 -6.81
N ALA A 95 2.20 -8.95 -6.50
CA ALA A 95 2.48 -7.57 -6.87
C ALA A 95 3.39 -6.81 -5.87
N TYR A 96 3.87 -7.44 -4.81
CA TYR A 96 4.81 -6.85 -3.87
C TYR A 96 6.20 -7.45 -4.01
N GLY A 97 7.23 -6.61 -3.84
CA GLY A 97 8.63 -6.99 -3.97
C GLY A 97 9.31 -7.36 -2.65
N GLU A 98 10.52 -7.87 -2.77
CA GLU A 98 11.44 -8.16 -1.67
C GLU A 98 12.29 -6.94 -1.32
N PHE A 99 12.52 -6.09 -2.31
CA PHE A 99 13.28 -4.84 -2.19
C PHE A 99 12.47 -3.70 -2.80
N GLU A 100 12.56 -2.54 -2.19
CA GLU A 100 11.91 -1.32 -2.64
C GLU A 100 12.96 -0.23 -2.85
N ASN A 101 13.05 0.29 -4.07
CA ASN A 101 13.90 1.41 -4.46
C ASN A 101 13.03 2.66 -4.60
N LEU A 102 13.29 3.70 -3.83
CA LEU A 102 12.66 4.99 -4.02
C LEU A 102 13.24 5.65 -5.27
N ILE A 103 12.37 6.03 -6.21
CA ILE A 103 12.73 6.72 -7.46
C ILE A 103 12.48 8.22 -7.34
N PHE A 104 11.29 8.61 -6.84
CA PHE A 104 10.88 10.00 -6.74
C PHE A 104 9.94 10.22 -5.56
N GLY A 105 10.03 11.39 -4.92
CA GLY A 105 9.17 11.79 -3.81
C GLY A 105 9.43 11.02 -2.51
N ASN A 106 8.36 10.67 -1.81
CA ASN A 106 8.42 9.89 -0.56
C ASN A 106 8.13 8.40 -0.82
N PRO A 107 8.60 7.46 0.05
CA PRO A 107 8.30 6.04 -0.09
C PRO A 107 6.86 5.67 0.30
N PHE A 108 6.03 6.66 0.58
CA PHE A 108 4.62 6.52 0.93
C PHE A 108 3.81 7.69 0.34
N ILE A 109 2.51 7.51 0.25
CA ILE A 109 1.54 8.59 0.09
C ILE A 109 0.74 8.74 1.37
N GLU A 110 0.17 9.91 1.55
CA GLU A 110 -0.77 10.18 2.64
C GLU A 110 -2.21 10.04 2.17
N GLU A 111 -3.06 9.59 3.07
CA GLU A 111 -4.52 9.60 2.90
C GLU A 111 -5.19 10.04 4.20
N THR A 112 -6.35 10.65 4.10
CA THR A 112 -7.15 11.05 5.26
C THR A 112 -8.50 10.35 5.23
N ILE A 113 -8.82 9.60 6.31
CA ILE A 113 -10.14 8.99 6.49
C ILE A 113 -10.77 9.54 7.78
N GLY A 114 -11.87 10.28 7.61
CA GLY A 114 -12.45 11.03 8.73
C GLY A 114 -11.48 12.08 9.26
N ASN A 115 -11.09 11.94 10.53
CA ASN A 115 -10.11 12.82 11.17
C ASN A 115 -8.76 12.11 11.43
N LEU A 116 -8.51 10.98 10.80
CA LEU A 116 -7.26 10.24 10.90
C LEU A 116 -6.46 10.37 9.59
N LYS A 117 -5.15 10.55 9.74
CA LYS A 117 -4.18 10.55 8.66
C LYS A 117 -3.50 9.18 8.58
N PHE A 118 -3.17 8.76 7.38
CA PHE A 118 -2.51 7.49 7.12
C PHE A 118 -1.37 7.67 6.12
N GLU A 119 -0.20 7.17 6.47
CA GLU A 119 0.88 6.92 5.53
C GLU A 119 0.69 5.51 4.94
N ILE A 120 0.77 5.41 3.61
CA ILE A 120 0.52 4.18 2.87
C ILE A 120 1.70 3.91 1.96
N SER A 121 2.50 2.90 2.29
CA SER A 121 3.63 2.48 1.44
C SER A 121 3.18 1.59 0.29
N ALA A 122 4.05 1.39 -0.69
CA ALA A 122 3.75 0.65 -1.92
C ALA A 122 3.30 -0.80 -1.67
N ASN A 123 3.85 -1.46 -0.66
CA ASN A 123 3.57 -2.87 -0.34
C ASN A 123 2.45 -3.06 0.70
N SER A 124 1.90 -2.00 1.27
CA SER A 124 0.87 -2.09 2.31
C SER A 124 -0.52 -2.23 1.71
N PHE A 125 -1.36 -3.05 2.34
CA PHE A 125 -2.77 -3.06 2.01
C PHE A 125 -3.46 -1.82 2.61
N PHE A 126 -4.25 -1.15 1.80
CA PHE A 126 -5.15 -0.07 2.22
C PHE A 126 -6.42 -0.11 1.37
N GLN A 127 -7.57 0.29 1.96
CA GLN A 127 -8.85 0.31 1.24
C GLN A 127 -8.81 1.33 0.10
N THR A 128 -8.95 0.83 -1.12
CA THR A 128 -8.84 1.65 -2.34
C THR A 128 -10.00 2.64 -2.51
N ASN A 129 -11.18 2.33 -1.97
CA ASN A 129 -12.32 3.23 -1.93
C ASN A 129 -12.38 3.91 -0.57
N THR A 130 -11.76 5.07 -0.45
CA THR A 130 -11.63 5.84 0.80
C THR A 130 -12.97 6.19 1.42
N TYR A 131 -13.98 6.54 0.61
CA TYR A 131 -15.32 6.90 1.12
C TYR A 131 -16.04 5.70 1.73
N GLN A 132 -16.01 4.56 1.04
CA GLN A 132 -16.59 3.32 1.58
C GLN A 132 -15.76 2.73 2.70
N GLY A 133 -14.44 2.95 2.67
CA GLY A 133 -13.54 2.61 3.78
C GLY A 133 -13.96 3.29 5.08
N LYS A 134 -14.27 4.61 5.01
CA LYS A 134 -14.79 5.32 6.18
C LYS A 134 -16.10 4.74 6.69
N ALA A 135 -17.07 4.50 5.82
CA ALA A 135 -18.35 3.93 6.20
C ALA A 135 -18.18 2.55 6.85
N LEU A 136 -17.29 1.70 6.30
CA LEU A 136 -16.97 0.40 6.87
C LEU A 136 -16.36 0.54 8.29
N TYR A 137 -15.40 1.46 8.47
CA TYR A 137 -14.75 1.65 9.78
C TYR A 137 -15.72 2.22 10.83
N ASP A 138 -16.59 3.15 10.42
CA ASP A 138 -17.66 3.67 11.31
C ASP A 138 -18.59 2.53 11.75
N GLU A 139 -18.96 1.63 10.84
CA GLU A 139 -19.81 0.48 11.16
C GLU A 139 -19.13 -0.51 12.10
N VAL A 140 -17.83 -0.78 11.89
CA VAL A 140 -17.04 -1.63 12.81
C VAL A 140 -17.02 -1.02 14.22
N VAL A 141 -16.78 0.30 14.34
CA VAL A 141 -16.78 1.01 15.63
C VAL A 141 -18.15 0.95 16.30
N ASN A 142 -19.22 1.12 15.53
CA ASN A 142 -20.60 1.04 16.04
C ASN A 142 -20.96 -0.38 16.50
N ALA A 143 -20.64 -1.38 15.69
CA ALA A 143 -20.89 -2.79 16.00
C ALA A 143 -20.09 -3.28 17.21
N ALA A 144 -18.87 -2.77 17.41
CA ALA A 144 -18.03 -3.11 18.56
C ALA A 144 -18.63 -2.62 19.89
N SER A 145 -19.47 -1.57 19.87
CA SER A 145 -20.21 -1.05 21.05
C SER A 145 -19.35 -0.83 22.27
N LEU A 146 -18.14 -0.26 22.07
CA LEU A 146 -17.14 -0.07 23.13
C LEU A 146 -17.55 1.02 24.12
N GLU A 147 -17.32 0.78 25.41
CA GLU A 147 -17.66 1.69 26.53
C GLU A 147 -16.39 2.35 27.14
N GLY A 148 -15.18 2.03 26.64
CA GLY A 148 -13.93 2.64 27.04
C GLY A 148 -13.10 1.83 28.05
N HIS A 149 -13.55 0.66 28.43
CA HIS A 149 -12.83 -0.22 29.37
C HIS A 149 -12.31 -1.51 28.74
N GLU A 150 -12.63 -1.75 27.45
CA GLU A 150 -12.33 -2.99 26.76
C GLU A 150 -10.88 -3.03 26.28
N VAL A 151 -10.37 -4.26 26.22
CA VAL A 151 -9.17 -4.65 25.50
C VAL A 151 -9.61 -5.24 24.16
N VAL A 152 -9.16 -4.65 23.06
CA VAL A 152 -9.55 -5.05 21.71
C VAL A 152 -8.38 -5.68 20.99
N TYR A 153 -8.64 -6.72 20.21
CA TYR A 153 -7.67 -7.39 19.36
C TYR A 153 -8.07 -7.21 17.89
N ASP A 154 -7.23 -6.53 17.11
CA ASP A 154 -7.37 -6.38 15.65
C ASP A 154 -6.47 -7.43 14.98
N LEU A 155 -7.07 -8.49 14.51
CA LEU A 155 -6.38 -9.62 13.87
C LEU A 155 -6.18 -9.33 12.38
N TYR A 156 -4.94 -9.40 11.90
CA TYR A 156 -4.54 -8.98 10.55
C TYR A 156 -4.72 -7.48 10.32
N CYS A 157 -4.20 -6.66 11.23
CA CYS A 157 -4.48 -5.22 11.29
C CYS A 157 -3.93 -4.41 10.10
N GLY A 158 -3.04 -4.98 9.28
CA GLY A 158 -2.44 -4.28 8.14
C GLY A 158 -1.74 -3.00 8.57
N THR A 159 -2.12 -1.87 7.98
CA THR A 159 -1.61 -0.52 8.33
C THR A 159 -2.26 0.09 9.58
N GLY A 160 -3.00 -0.70 10.35
CA GLY A 160 -3.62 -0.29 11.60
C GLY A 160 -4.91 0.50 11.45
N SER A 161 -5.52 0.55 10.28
CA SER A 161 -6.67 1.42 10.01
C SER A 161 -7.82 1.18 11.00
N ILE A 162 -8.30 -0.06 11.13
CA ILE A 162 -9.40 -0.40 12.06
C ILE A 162 -8.97 -0.21 13.50
N ALA A 163 -7.76 -0.66 13.86
CA ALA A 163 -7.20 -0.50 15.21
C ALA A 163 -7.24 0.95 15.68
N LEU A 164 -6.83 1.90 14.82
CA LEU A 164 -6.80 3.34 15.16
C LEU A 164 -8.20 3.94 15.30
N PHE A 165 -9.18 3.49 14.53
CA PHE A 165 -10.58 3.90 14.72
C PHE A 165 -11.14 3.38 16.04
N LEU A 166 -10.87 2.12 16.40
CA LEU A 166 -11.32 1.49 17.65
C LEU A 166 -10.61 2.07 18.88
N ALA A 167 -9.33 2.44 18.76
CA ALA A 167 -8.54 3.00 19.86
C ALA A 167 -9.16 4.27 20.47
N LYS A 168 -9.94 5.02 19.70
CA LYS A 168 -10.66 6.21 20.19
C LYS A 168 -11.75 5.89 21.20
N LYS A 169 -12.21 4.65 21.28
CA LYS A 169 -13.30 4.20 22.15
C LYS A 169 -12.90 3.02 23.06
N ALA A 170 -11.77 2.38 22.83
CA ALA A 170 -11.26 1.27 23.62
C ALA A 170 -10.35 1.76 24.75
N LYS A 171 -10.17 0.97 25.79
CA LYS A 171 -9.09 1.16 26.78
C LYS A 171 -7.72 0.95 26.15
N VAL A 172 -7.57 -0.12 25.38
CA VAL A 172 -6.35 -0.46 24.65
C VAL A 172 -6.68 -1.37 23.46
N VAL A 173 -5.94 -1.20 22.37
CA VAL A 173 -6.05 -2.06 21.17
C VAL A 173 -4.71 -2.74 20.91
N TYR A 174 -4.74 -4.03 20.62
CA TYR A 174 -3.59 -4.79 20.13
C TYR A 174 -3.83 -5.20 18.68
N GLY A 175 -3.01 -4.69 17.76
CA GLY A 175 -3.02 -5.06 16.36
C GLY A 175 -1.99 -6.13 16.04
N PHE A 176 -2.38 -7.17 15.31
CA PHE A 176 -1.50 -8.28 14.94
C PHE A 176 -1.36 -8.35 13.42
N GLU A 177 -0.11 -8.39 12.94
CA GLU A 177 0.21 -8.45 11.52
C GLU A 177 1.50 -9.25 11.31
N VAL A 178 1.63 -9.93 10.16
CA VAL A 178 2.82 -10.72 9.82
C VAL A 178 3.81 -9.91 8.95
N ILE A 179 3.30 -8.94 8.18
CA ILE A 179 4.07 -8.14 7.24
C ILE A 179 4.71 -6.97 7.98
N ARG A 180 6.05 -6.96 8.03
CA ARG A 180 6.81 -5.96 8.77
C ARG A 180 6.57 -4.53 8.28
N SER A 181 6.55 -4.30 6.97
CA SER A 181 6.30 -2.96 6.41
C SER A 181 4.91 -2.42 6.75
N SER A 182 3.90 -3.29 6.85
CA SER A 182 2.56 -2.92 7.30
C SER A 182 2.55 -2.50 8.77
N LEU A 183 3.28 -3.23 9.64
CA LEU A 183 3.43 -2.86 11.06
C LEU A 183 4.14 -1.51 11.23
N GLU A 184 5.22 -1.29 10.50
CA GLU A 184 5.96 -0.02 10.51
C GLU A 184 5.05 1.15 10.07
N ASN A 185 4.17 0.94 9.10
CA ASN A 185 3.15 1.91 8.74
C ASN A 185 2.11 2.09 9.85
N ALA A 186 1.64 1.01 10.48
CA ALA A 186 0.67 1.07 11.57
C ALA A 186 1.21 1.86 12.78
N GLU A 187 2.47 1.63 13.14
CA GLU A 187 3.16 2.37 14.21
C GLU A 187 3.29 3.86 13.87
N ARG A 188 3.71 4.19 12.63
CA ARG A 188 3.77 5.59 12.17
C ARG A 188 2.38 6.23 12.17
N ASN A 189 1.37 5.51 11.71
CA ASN A 189 -0.02 5.98 11.69
C ASN A 189 -0.55 6.26 13.09
N ALA A 190 -0.17 5.49 14.10
CA ALA A 190 -0.50 5.80 15.49
C ALA A 190 0.17 7.11 15.95
N ILE A 191 1.46 7.27 15.65
CA ILE A 191 2.24 8.46 16.05
C ILE A 191 1.68 9.73 15.42
N ILE A 192 1.44 9.75 14.10
CA ILE A 192 0.94 10.96 13.41
C ILE A 192 -0.47 11.37 13.84
N ASN A 193 -1.24 10.43 14.40
CA ASN A 193 -2.57 10.68 14.95
C ASN A 193 -2.59 10.91 16.46
N ASN A 194 -1.44 10.89 17.14
CA ASN A 194 -1.32 11.01 18.59
C ASN A 194 -2.17 9.98 19.35
N ILE A 195 -2.19 8.74 18.88
CA ILE A 195 -2.90 7.61 19.51
C ILE A 195 -1.85 6.74 20.20
N ASP A 196 -1.92 6.67 21.53
CA ASP A 196 -0.93 6.01 22.39
C ASP A 196 -1.45 4.72 23.04
N ASN A 197 -2.75 4.47 22.96
CA ASN A 197 -3.40 3.26 23.49
C ASN A 197 -3.55 2.15 22.46
N VAL A 198 -2.69 2.12 21.43
CA VAL A 198 -2.62 1.04 20.46
C VAL A 198 -1.21 0.44 20.43
N HIS A 199 -1.12 -0.88 20.35
CA HIS A 199 0.13 -1.62 20.28
C HIS A 199 0.11 -2.59 19.11
N PHE A 200 1.14 -2.53 18.27
CA PHE A 200 1.24 -3.41 17.12
C PHE A 200 2.27 -4.51 17.36
N LEU A 201 1.88 -5.75 17.06
CA LEU A 201 2.67 -6.94 17.34
C LEU A 201 2.84 -7.78 16.07
N LYS A 202 4.09 -8.18 15.78
CA LYS A 202 4.35 -9.11 14.70
C LYS A 202 3.98 -10.52 15.13
N ALA A 203 2.93 -11.09 14.53
CA ALA A 203 2.50 -12.45 14.81
C ALA A 203 1.96 -13.13 13.56
N ASN A 204 2.30 -14.40 13.41
CA ASN A 204 1.61 -15.29 12.49
C ASN A 204 0.49 -15.99 13.28
N LEU A 205 -0.74 -15.51 13.09
CA LEU A 205 -1.91 -15.99 13.83
C LEU A 205 -2.23 -17.46 13.56
N ASP A 206 -1.96 -17.96 12.36
CA ASP A 206 -2.14 -19.39 12.04
C ASP A 206 -1.24 -20.28 12.91
N THR A 207 -0.03 -19.83 13.17
CA THR A 207 0.90 -20.53 14.06
C THR A 207 0.52 -20.29 15.52
N PHE A 208 0.21 -19.07 15.90
CA PHE A 208 -0.16 -18.69 17.26
C PHE A 208 -1.35 -19.50 17.79
N PHE A 209 -2.43 -19.63 17.00
CA PHE A 209 -3.61 -20.41 17.39
C PHE A 209 -3.37 -21.93 17.41
N LYS A 210 -2.38 -22.44 16.66
CA LYS A 210 -2.03 -23.87 16.64
C LYS A 210 -1.07 -24.27 17.75
N THR A 211 -0.16 -23.39 18.14
CA THR A 211 0.94 -23.73 19.06
C THR A 211 0.84 -23.05 20.42
N GLY A 212 0.00 -22.02 20.55
CA GLY A 212 -0.09 -21.18 21.76
C GLY A 212 1.16 -20.33 22.02
N GLN A 213 2.04 -20.18 21.00
CA GLN A 213 3.28 -19.41 21.08
C GLN A 213 3.34 -18.31 20.00
#